data_19b183d12062230a4cb1b48f74921920
#
_entry.id   19b183d12062230a4cb1b48f74921920
#
_cell.length_a   1.000
_cell.length_b   1.000
_cell.length_c   1.000
_cell.angle_alpha   90.00
_cell.angle_beta   90.00
_cell.angle_gamma   90.00
#
_symmetry.space_group_name_H-M   'P 1'
#
loop_
_entity.id
_entity.type
_entity.pdbx_description
1 polymer ?
#
loop_
_entity_poly.entity_id
_entity_poly.type
_entity_poly.pdbx_seq_one_letter_code
_entity_poly.pdbx_strand_id
1 'polypeptide(L)'
;MANRTTTAAFRAYARADTLRSAVLVEAEFDSGDVNLWTGYGDISVGGVTYTGAGTLMNIDQSAESLEMRANGFSVTLSGMSSSIISIALAEAYNGRPVKVKTAFMVPEPEIATTFKVTASGGKYYIENLLTPDLDIYAGNKYIFDVSDSSNSGHQ
;
A
#
# COMPACT_ATOMS: atom_id res chain seq x y z
N MET A 1 10.60 -24.18 -17.28
CA MET A 1 10.51 -22.80 -16.72
C MET A 1 9.04 -22.47 -16.55
N ALA A 2 8.60 -22.21 -15.33
CA ALA A 2 7.23 -21.76 -15.09
C ALA A 2 7.06 -20.37 -15.73
N ASN A 3 6.17 -20.29 -16.72
CA ASN A 3 5.86 -19.02 -17.37
C ASN A 3 5.06 -18.15 -16.39
N ARG A 4 5.72 -17.21 -15.73
CA ARG A 4 5.04 -16.22 -14.87
C ARG A 4 4.29 -15.24 -15.75
N THR A 5 2.98 -15.46 -15.89
CA THR A 5 2.11 -14.53 -16.63
C THR A 5 1.93 -13.27 -15.81
N THR A 6 2.57 -12.19 -16.20
CA THR A 6 2.38 -10.87 -15.57
C THR A 6 1.44 -10.03 -16.40
N THR A 7 0.50 -9.34 -15.75
CA THR A 7 -0.42 -8.41 -16.42
C THR A 7 0.32 -7.18 -16.95
N ALA A 8 -0.24 -6.51 -17.96
CA ALA A 8 0.32 -5.26 -18.47
C ALA A 8 0.42 -4.19 -17.37
N ALA A 9 -0.58 -4.11 -16.49
CA ALA A 9 -0.60 -3.23 -15.33
C ALA A 9 0.57 -3.53 -14.38
N PHE A 10 0.80 -4.79 -14.03
CA PHE A 10 1.92 -5.19 -13.18
C PHE A 10 3.26 -4.73 -13.75
N ARG A 11 3.48 -4.92 -15.09
CA ARG A 11 4.71 -4.50 -15.75
C ARG A 11 4.87 -2.97 -15.80
N ALA A 12 3.77 -2.22 -15.93
CA ALA A 12 3.80 -0.77 -15.90
C ALA A 12 4.20 -0.26 -14.51
N TYR A 13 3.62 -0.82 -13.46
CA TYR A 13 3.96 -0.46 -12.07
C TYR A 13 5.39 -0.86 -11.69
N ALA A 14 5.87 -2.01 -12.13
CA ALA A 14 7.25 -2.44 -11.87
C ALA A 14 8.32 -1.52 -12.50
N ARG A 15 7.92 -0.63 -13.40
CA ARG A 15 8.79 0.37 -14.06
C ARG A 15 8.58 1.79 -13.52
N ALA A 16 7.68 1.99 -12.56
CA ALA A 16 7.44 3.31 -11.97
C ALA A 16 8.63 3.74 -11.10
N ASP A 17 8.95 5.02 -11.12
CA ASP A 17 10.07 5.59 -10.35
C ASP A 17 9.86 5.46 -8.83
N THR A 18 8.60 5.38 -8.40
CA THR A 18 8.24 5.14 -6.99
C THR A 18 7.46 3.85 -6.89
N LEU A 19 8.14 2.79 -6.51
CA LEU A 19 7.54 1.47 -6.33
C LEU A 19 7.29 1.21 -4.84
N ARG A 20 6.03 1.04 -4.47
CA ARG A 20 5.66 0.50 -3.16
C ARG A 20 5.26 -0.96 -3.37
N SER A 21 6.09 -1.88 -2.92
CA SER A 21 5.77 -3.29 -2.92
C SER A 21 5.32 -3.74 -1.54
N ALA A 22 4.39 -4.67 -1.52
CA ALA A 22 3.96 -5.40 -0.32
C ALA A 22 4.01 -6.90 -0.60
N VAL A 23 4.29 -7.67 0.42
CA VAL A 23 4.18 -9.12 0.36
C VAL A 23 2.89 -9.52 1.05
N LEU A 24 2.12 -10.37 0.39
CA LEU A 24 0.88 -10.95 0.86
C LEU A 24 1.12 -12.43 1.15
N VAL A 25 0.62 -12.90 2.26
CA VAL A 25 0.68 -14.32 2.68
C VAL A 25 -0.74 -14.81 2.91
N GLU A 26 -1.11 -15.90 2.26
CA GLU A 26 -2.36 -16.60 2.47
C GLU A 26 -2.03 -17.99 3.00
N ALA A 27 -2.55 -18.33 4.17
CA ALA A 27 -2.42 -19.66 4.77
C ALA A 27 -3.82 -20.24 5.00
N GLU A 28 -4.06 -21.43 4.45
CA GLU A 28 -5.36 -22.10 4.49
C GLU A 28 -5.46 -22.99 5.73
N PHE A 29 -6.46 -22.76 6.59
CA PHE A 29 -6.76 -23.56 7.77
C PHE A 29 -8.21 -24.06 7.73
N ASP A 30 -8.55 -25.07 8.53
CA ASP A 30 -9.91 -25.63 8.57
C ASP A 30 -10.91 -24.63 9.18
N SER A 31 -10.45 -23.80 10.12
CA SER A 31 -11.26 -22.77 10.76
C SER A 31 -11.39 -21.48 9.96
N GLY A 32 -10.65 -21.35 8.86
CA GLY A 32 -10.65 -20.19 7.98
C GLY A 32 -9.25 -19.72 7.60
N ASP A 33 -9.17 -18.97 6.52
CA ASP A 33 -7.90 -18.51 5.97
C ASP A 33 -7.28 -17.39 6.81
N VAL A 34 -5.97 -17.45 6.99
CA VAL A 34 -5.17 -16.38 7.59
C VAL A 34 -4.49 -15.62 6.46
N ASN A 35 -4.92 -14.39 6.25
CA ASN A 35 -4.42 -13.52 5.19
C ASN A 35 -3.68 -12.33 5.82
N LEU A 36 -2.38 -12.23 5.57
CA LEU A 36 -1.50 -11.22 6.14
C LEU A 36 -0.76 -10.44 5.06
N TRP A 37 -0.33 -9.23 5.38
CA TRP A 37 0.54 -8.44 4.51
C TRP A 37 1.57 -7.63 5.30
N THR A 38 2.64 -7.20 4.63
CA THR A 38 3.81 -6.50 5.22
C THR A 38 3.57 -5.03 5.56
N GLY A 39 2.33 -4.57 5.67
CA GLY A 39 2.00 -3.21 6.08
C GLY A 39 1.12 -3.16 7.32
N TYR A 40 0.55 -2.00 7.57
CA TYR A 40 -0.31 -1.74 8.73
C TYR A 40 -1.77 -1.60 8.31
N GLY A 41 -2.68 -2.00 9.19
CA GLY A 41 -4.12 -1.98 8.93
C GLY A 41 -4.56 -3.02 7.92
N ASP A 42 -5.82 -2.99 7.54
CA ASP A 42 -6.41 -3.94 6.60
C ASP A 42 -6.40 -3.39 5.18
N ILE A 43 -6.11 -4.25 4.20
CA ILE A 43 -6.21 -3.92 2.77
C ILE A 43 -7.03 -4.98 2.06
N SER A 44 -7.69 -4.61 0.97
CA SER A 44 -8.40 -5.55 0.10
C SER A 44 -7.68 -5.67 -1.25
N VAL A 45 -7.29 -6.89 -1.60
CA VAL A 45 -6.62 -7.18 -2.88
C VAL A 45 -7.33 -8.35 -3.54
N GLY A 46 -7.90 -8.13 -4.72
CA GLY A 46 -8.62 -9.17 -5.47
C GLY A 46 -9.85 -9.72 -4.74
N GLY A 47 -10.49 -8.94 -3.87
CA GLY A 47 -11.64 -9.37 -3.08
C GLY A 47 -11.30 -10.11 -1.78
N VAL A 48 -10.00 -10.28 -1.47
CA VAL A 48 -9.51 -10.87 -0.22
C VAL A 48 -9.03 -9.75 0.69
N THR A 49 -9.45 -9.78 1.96
CA THR A 49 -8.97 -8.84 2.98
C THR A 49 -7.72 -9.41 3.65
N TYR A 50 -6.66 -8.61 3.72
CA TYR A 50 -5.39 -8.96 4.39
C TYR A 50 -5.17 -8.04 5.57
N THR A 51 -4.85 -8.62 6.70
CA THR A 51 -4.52 -7.89 7.93
C THR A 51 -3.03 -7.55 7.98
N GLY A 52 -2.72 -6.32 8.33
CA GLY A 52 -1.35 -5.85 8.40
C GLY A 52 -0.55 -6.50 9.51
N ALA A 53 0.56 -7.14 9.16
CA ALA A 53 1.55 -7.67 10.09
C ALA A 53 2.71 -6.69 10.37
N GLY A 54 2.79 -5.61 9.59
CA GLY A 54 3.81 -4.58 9.73
C GLY A 54 5.23 -5.13 9.67
N THR A 55 6.09 -4.63 10.57
CA THR A 55 7.47 -5.10 10.73
C THR A 55 7.58 -6.46 11.43
N LEU A 56 6.46 -7.02 11.82
CA LEU A 56 6.41 -8.30 12.54
C LEU A 56 6.51 -9.51 11.61
N MET A 57 6.48 -9.30 10.30
CA MET A 57 6.60 -10.34 9.29
C MET A 57 7.94 -10.23 8.56
N ASN A 58 8.72 -11.30 8.58
CA ASN A 58 9.91 -11.47 7.77
C ASN A 58 9.74 -12.67 6.84
N ILE A 59 10.15 -12.52 5.59
CA ILE A 59 10.10 -13.58 4.59
C ILE A 59 11.51 -13.74 4.02
N ASP A 60 12.05 -14.92 4.18
CA ASP A 60 13.35 -15.24 3.63
C ASP A 60 13.29 -15.33 2.11
N GLN A 61 14.41 -15.04 1.45
CA GLN A 61 14.49 -15.14 -0.01
C GLN A 61 14.20 -16.58 -0.46
N SER A 62 13.29 -16.72 -1.42
CA SER A 62 13.11 -17.97 -2.15
C SER A 62 14.31 -18.19 -3.08
N ALA A 63 15.05 -19.25 -2.89
CA ALA A 63 16.11 -19.65 -3.81
C ALA A 63 15.49 -20.34 -5.04
N GLU A 64 15.78 -19.87 -6.24
CA GLU A 64 15.47 -20.58 -7.48
C GLU A 64 16.68 -21.41 -7.91
N SER A 65 16.48 -22.68 -8.17
CA SER A 65 17.54 -23.59 -8.64
C SER A 65 17.08 -24.27 -9.93
N LEU A 66 18.03 -24.51 -10.84
CA LEU A 66 17.79 -25.32 -12.04
C LEU A 66 17.71 -26.81 -11.74
N GLU A 67 18.06 -27.20 -10.51
CA GLU A 67 17.94 -28.58 -10.07
C GLU A 67 16.50 -28.85 -9.58
N MET A 68 16.01 -30.07 -9.81
CA MET A 68 14.72 -30.54 -9.28
C MET A 68 14.81 -30.72 -7.75
N ARG A 69 14.86 -29.63 -7.02
CA ARG A 69 14.80 -29.61 -5.54
C ARG A 69 13.58 -28.83 -5.10
N ALA A 70 12.93 -29.29 -4.05
CA ALA A 70 11.92 -28.51 -3.35
C ALA A 70 12.64 -27.39 -2.60
N ASN A 71 12.61 -26.16 -3.13
CA ASN A 71 13.13 -25.00 -2.45
C ASN A 71 12.02 -24.48 -1.53
N GLY A 72 12.31 -24.44 -0.22
CA GLY A 72 11.44 -23.85 0.78
C GLY A 72 11.72 -22.35 0.95
N PHE A 73 10.77 -21.68 1.53
CA PHE A 73 10.96 -20.33 2.11
C PHE A 73 10.41 -20.33 3.53
N SER A 74 10.94 -19.47 4.37
CA SER A 74 10.45 -19.29 5.73
C SER A 74 9.70 -17.99 5.86
N VAL A 75 8.55 -18.02 6.52
CA VAL A 75 7.83 -16.84 6.95
C VAL A 75 7.90 -16.80 8.47
N THR A 76 8.54 -15.78 9.00
CA THR A 76 8.64 -15.55 10.44
C THR A 76 7.66 -14.46 10.84
N LEU A 77 6.78 -14.75 11.78
CA LEU A 77 5.85 -13.80 12.37
C LEU A 77 6.22 -13.60 13.84
N SER A 78 6.33 -12.35 14.26
CA SER A 78 6.50 -11.99 15.66
C SER A 78 5.32 -11.12 16.12
N GLY A 79 4.93 -11.23 17.38
CA GLY A 79 3.82 -10.41 17.93
C GLY A 79 2.44 -10.75 17.35
N MET A 80 2.22 -12.01 16.98
CA MET A 80 0.94 -12.46 16.43
C MET A 80 -0.23 -12.18 17.36
N SER A 81 -1.39 -11.89 16.78
CA SER A 81 -2.65 -11.77 17.53
C SER A 81 -3.00 -13.10 18.20
N SER A 82 -3.71 -13.03 19.32
CA SER A 82 -4.15 -14.24 20.04
C SER A 82 -5.01 -15.17 19.17
N SER A 83 -5.73 -14.64 18.20
CA SER A 83 -6.54 -15.41 17.26
C SER A 83 -5.68 -16.30 16.35
N ILE A 84 -4.58 -15.77 15.79
CA ILE A 84 -3.66 -16.56 14.95
C ILE A 84 -2.95 -17.62 15.77
N ILE A 85 -2.53 -17.28 17.00
CA ILE A 85 -1.94 -18.23 17.93
C ILE A 85 -2.93 -19.36 18.26
N SER A 86 -4.19 -19.04 18.49
CA SER A 86 -5.23 -20.04 18.78
C SER A 86 -5.43 -21.02 17.62
N ILE A 87 -5.44 -20.55 16.38
CA ILE A 87 -5.53 -21.40 15.19
C ILE A 87 -4.32 -22.33 15.12
N ALA A 88 -3.10 -21.79 15.27
CA ALA A 88 -1.87 -22.57 15.19
C ALA A 88 -1.74 -23.62 16.31
N LEU A 89 -2.36 -23.40 17.48
CA LEU A 89 -2.39 -24.38 18.58
C LEU A 89 -3.51 -25.42 18.45
N ALA A 90 -4.63 -25.04 17.81
CA ALA A 90 -5.82 -25.90 17.72
C ALA A 90 -5.81 -26.81 16.48
N GLU A 91 -5.11 -26.42 15.42
CA GLU A 91 -5.12 -27.12 14.15
C GLU A 91 -3.73 -27.60 13.71
N ALA A 92 -3.70 -28.72 12.99
CA ALA A 92 -2.47 -29.16 12.35
C ALA A 92 -2.09 -28.22 11.22
N TYR A 93 -0.95 -27.57 11.32
CA TYR A 93 -0.43 -26.63 10.31
C TYR A 93 0.49 -27.30 9.29
N ASN A 94 1.03 -28.49 9.61
CA ASN A 94 1.93 -29.22 8.71
C ASN A 94 1.20 -29.67 7.45
N GLY A 95 1.77 -29.39 6.28
CA GLY A 95 1.22 -29.78 4.99
C GLY A 95 0.09 -28.88 4.47
N ARG A 96 -0.23 -27.79 5.16
CA ARG A 96 -1.22 -26.81 4.72
C ARG A 96 -0.70 -25.99 3.56
N PRO A 97 -1.56 -25.61 2.58
CA PRO A 97 -1.18 -24.72 1.51
C PRO A 97 -0.87 -23.31 2.04
N VAL A 98 0.26 -22.78 1.61
CA VAL A 98 0.62 -21.36 1.85
C VAL A 98 0.95 -20.72 0.52
N LYS A 99 0.36 -19.56 0.25
CA LYS A 99 0.62 -18.76 -0.94
C LYS A 99 1.30 -17.46 -0.55
N VAL A 100 2.40 -17.15 -1.20
CA VAL A 100 3.09 -15.87 -1.05
C VAL A 100 2.99 -15.12 -2.37
N LYS A 101 2.52 -13.88 -2.30
CA LYS A 101 2.30 -13.03 -3.46
C LYS A 101 2.99 -11.69 -3.24
N THR A 102 3.52 -11.11 -4.30
CA THR A 102 3.97 -9.71 -4.29
C THR A 102 2.88 -8.85 -4.91
N ALA A 103 2.44 -7.85 -4.16
CA ALA A 103 1.54 -6.82 -4.66
C ALA A 103 2.31 -5.51 -4.82
N PHE A 104 2.02 -4.78 -5.91
CA PHE A 104 2.47 -3.41 -6.06
C PHE A 104 1.31 -2.49 -5.70
N MET A 105 1.59 -1.61 -4.74
CA MET A 105 0.62 -0.61 -4.32
C MET A 105 0.77 0.61 -5.24
N VAL A 106 -0.32 0.98 -5.87
CA VAL A 106 -0.41 2.27 -6.55
C VAL A 106 -0.51 3.31 -5.45
N PRO A 107 0.33 4.35 -5.46
CA PRO A 107 0.04 5.51 -4.63
C PRO A 107 -1.38 5.96 -4.99
N GLU A 108 -2.22 6.13 -3.99
CA GLU A 108 -3.53 6.75 -4.21
C GLU A 108 -3.27 8.06 -4.97
N PRO A 109 -4.01 8.37 -6.05
CA PRO A 109 -3.79 9.61 -6.75
C PRO A 109 -3.87 10.73 -5.71
N GLU A 110 -2.81 11.51 -5.59
CA GLU A 110 -2.78 12.65 -4.68
C GLU A 110 -4.03 13.48 -4.97
N ILE A 111 -4.98 13.50 -4.06
CA ILE A 111 -6.13 14.39 -4.16
C ILE A 111 -5.56 15.79 -4.06
N ALA A 112 -5.39 16.45 -5.20
CA ALA A 112 -4.93 17.81 -5.22
C ALA A 112 -6.10 18.72 -4.82
N THR A 113 -5.98 19.34 -3.65
CA THR A 113 -6.90 20.41 -3.26
C THR A 113 -6.43 21.70 -3.91
N THR A 114 -7.26 22.28 -4.77
CA THR A 114 -6.96 23.56 -5.43
C THR A 114 -7.65 24.69 -4.68
N PHE A 115 -6.87 25.67 -4.28
CA PHE A 115 -7.35 26.92 -3.67
C PHE A 115 -7.26 28.05 -4.70
N LYS A 116 -8.38 28.73 -4.94
CA LYS A 116 -8.39 29.91 -5.78
C LYS A 116 -7.83 31.10 -5.02
N VAL A 117 -6.81 31.76 -5.60
CA VAL A 117 -6.21 32.97 -5.05
C VAL A 117 -6.65 34.16 -5.87
N THR A 118 -7.10 35.23 -5.22
CA THR A 118 -7.45 36.50 -5.83
C THR A 118 -6.78 37.67 -5.08
N ALA A 119 -6.59 38.80 -5.73
CA ALA A 119 -6.03 40.00 -5.12
C ALA A 119 -7.04 41.15 -5.19
N SER A 120 -7.17 41.90 -4.09
CA SER A 120 -7.99 43.13 -4.06
C SER A 120 -7.49 44.06 -2.96
N GLY A 121 -7.41 45.37 -3.27
CA GLY A 121 -6.97 46.37 -2.30
C GLY A 121 -5.58 46.14 -1.71
N GLY A 122 -4.66 45.53 -2.48
CA GLY A 122 -3.29 45.21 -2.03
C GLY A 122 -3.22 44.01 -1.07
N LYS A 123 -4.25 43.16 -1.01
CA LYS A 123 -4.33 41.98 -0.17
C LYS A 123 -4.70 40.76 -1.00
N TYR A 124 -4.25 39.58 -0.57
CA TYR A 124 -4.62 38.30 -1.16
C TYR A 124 -5.78 37.65 -0.41
N TYR A 125 -6.63 37.00 -1.16
CA TYR A 125 -7.77 36.23 -0.68
C TYR A 125 -7.62 34.80 -1.19
N ILE A 126 -7.94 33.84 -0.34
CA ILE A 126 -8.03 32.41 -0.70
C ILE A 126 -9.48 31.99 -0.54
N GLU A 127 -10.09 31.47 -1.60
CA GLU A 127 -11.53 31.12 -1.64
C GLU A 127 -12.43 32.30 -1.20
N ASN A 128 -12.05 33.53 -1.60
CA ASN A 128 -12.72 34.80 -1.24
C ASN A 128 -12.60 35.21 0.25
N LEU A 129 -11.78 34.52 1.03
CA LEU A 129 -11.53 34.84 2.44
C LEU A 129 -10.17 35.55 2.57
N LEU A 130 -10.13 36.62 3.32
CA LEU A 130 -8.90 37.33 3.65
C LEU A 130 -8.14 36.56 4.74
N THR A 131 -6.91 36.14 4.44
CA THR A 131 -6.04 35.41 5.39
C THR A 131 -6.74 34.26 6.11
N PRO A 132 -7.35 33.30 5.41
CA PRO A 132 -7.98 32.17 6.08
C PRO A 132 -6.94 31.24 6.72
N ASP A 133 -7.32 30.63 7.82
CA ASP A 133 -6.58 29.47 8.33
C ASP A 133 -6.77 28.29 7.36
N LEU A 134 -5.67 27.65 6.95
CA LEU A 134 -5.70 26.51 6.05
C LEU A 134 -5.25 25.25 6.80
N ASP A 135 -6.10 24.26 6.79
CA ASP A 135 -5.75 22.93 7.28
C ASP A 135 -4.94 22.19 6.20
N ILE A 136 -3.63 22.13 6.41
CA ILE A 136 -2.69 21.46 5.50
C ILE A 136 -2.10 20.23 6.18
N TYR A 137 -2.29 19.07 5.55
CA TYR A 137 -1.82 17.78 6.05
C TYR A 137 -0.63 17.28 5.24
N ALA A 138 0.36 16.72 5.93
CA ALA A 138 1.52 16.11 5.28
C ALA A 138 1.09 14.94 4.36
N GLY A 139 1.68 14.88 3.16
CA GLY A 139 1.39 13.85 2.16
C GLY A 139 0.29 14.21 1.17
N ASN A 140 -0.43 15.32 1.37
CA ASN A 140 -1.40 15.82 0.41
C ASN A 140 -0.77 16.85 -0.53
N LYS A 141 -1.35 16.99 -1.74
CA LYS A 141 -0.95 18.00 -2.71
C LYS A 141 -1.91 19.17 -2.68
N TYR A 142 -1.36 20.37 -2.60
CA TYR A 142 -2.12 21.62 -2.60
C TYR A 142 -1.67 22.49 -3.78
N ILE A 143 -2.64 23.01 -4.52
CA ILE A 143 -2.41 23.89 -5.67
C ILE A 143 -3.04 25.23 -5.33
N PHE A 144 -2.25 26.30 -5.37
CA PHE A 144 -2.75 27.67 -5.26
C PHE A 144 -2.88 28.24 -6.66
N ASP A 145 -4.12 28.31 -7.15
CA ASP A 145 -4.42 28.85 -8.48
C ASP A 145 -4.42 30.37 -8.44
N VAL A 146 -3.40 30.95 -8.99
CA VAL A 146 -3.18 32.41 -9.11
C VAL A 146 -3.54 32.96 -10.50
N SER A 147 -4.24 32.20 -11.33
CA SER A 147 -4.59 32.55 -12.70
C SER A 147 -5.64 33.66 -12.82
N ASP A 148 -6.30 34.01 -11.72
CA ASP A 148 -7.30 35.09 -11.72
C ASP A 148 -6.69 36.44 -12.13
N SER A 149 -7.39 37.18 -12.99
CA SER A 149 -6.91 38.48 -13.52
C SER A 149 -6.64 39.53 -12.45
N SER A 150 -7.26 39.40 -11.27
CA SER A 150 -7.00 40.28 -10.12
C SER A 150 -5.56 40.19 -9.60
N ASN A 151 -4.87 39.07 -9.87
CA ASN A 151 -3.47 38.84 -9.49
C ASN A 151 -2.49 39.54 -10.49
N SER A 152 -2.97 40.08 -11.59
CA SER A 152 -2.15 40.77 -12.59
C SER A 152 -1.47 41.99 -11.96
N GLY A 153 -0.14 42.03 -11.96
CA GLY A 153 0.66 43.10 -11.35
C GLY A 153 1.10 42.86 -9.90
N HIS A 154 0.77 41.70 -9.34
CA HIS A 154 1.19 41.23 -8.00
C HIS A 154 2.22 40.09 -8.09
N GLN A 155 3.19 40.19 -9.00
CA GLN A 155 4.28 39.22 -9.15
C GLN A 155 5.51 39.66 -8.38
#